data_e82fe5597933114a41e72ee00362c65e
#
_entry.id   e82fe5597933114a41e72ee00362c65e
#
_cell.length_a   1.000
_cell.length_b   1.000
_cell.length_c   1.000
_cell.angle_alpha   90.00
_cell.angle_beta   90.00
_cell.angle_gamma   90.00
#
_symmetry.space_group_name_H-M   'P 1'
#
loop_
_entity.id
_entity.type
_entity.pdbx_description
1 polymer ?
#
loop_
_entity_poly.entity_id
_entity_poly.type
_entity_poly.pdbx_seq_one_letter_code
_entity_poly.pdbx_strand_id
1 'polypeptide(L)'
;QVANYSDTTLITPTIWTLTDETGKLQQQGSREVPLSSGKVNQVDSLSIDLSEITSPGKYYLDVTISGTPYHNRWSIWVYPPYNMPQTNIIIHDKFDSTVISALEQGKKVLLVADQLGKKDNSTPLYFTPLFWSTSFFPGQSNTTLGAWIDKAHPAFSQFPTDNYTDWQWKEITQGRSFIINEHPQLHPIVQPVSDFHINDKLASIFECKVSKGKLLVCGYNLNLDSPVARQLKYSLLHYMTQSNFNPSYSIEIDTLKKMFAYTPKAMVSVPKGFENSILYISCGKQMKNSGSAPWTATLDHTEIQDERCKYKVTCDNIWKDEKGTAWTGKNMTIEIQTPEGIIGDLYVKFEDWNHQNRAGLLSIEGRESILENQK
;
A
#
# COMPACT_ATOMS: atom_id res chain seq x y z
N GLN A 1 -12.75 18.55 25.40
CA GLN A 1 -13.46 19.84 25.31
C GLN A 1 -14.97 19.62 25.30
N VAL A 2 -15.73 20.56 25.87
CA VAL A 2 -17.21 20.54 25.87
C VAL A 2 -17.71 21.87 25.33
N ALA A 3 -18.57 21.81 24.30
CA ALA A 3 -19.29 22.95 23.80
C ALA A 3 -20.62 23.07 24.57
N ASN A 4 -20.84 24.17 25.24
CA ASN A 4 -22.09 24.45 25.91
C ASN A 4 -22.90 25.49 25.12
N TYR A 5 -23.97 25.06 24.49
CA TYR A 5 -24.91 25.90 23.73
C TYR A 5 -26.23 26.17 24.49
N SER A 6 -26.30 25.77 25.79
CA SER A 6 -27.44 26.16 26.61
C SER A 6 -27.37 27.65 26.99
N ASP A 7 -28.42 28.20 27.54
CA ASP A 7 -28.52 29.57 27.96
C ASP A 7 -27.84 29.87 29.32
N THR A 8 -27.38 28.81 30.02
CA THR A 8 -26.80 28.93 31.35
C THR A 8 -25.42 28.29 31.43
N THR A 9 -24.62 28.74 32.36
CA THR A 9 -23.38 28.06 32.75
C THR A 9 -23.70 26.83 33.56
N LEU A 10 -23.18 25.70 33.18
CA LEU A 10 -23.32 24.43 33.92
C LEU A 10 -22.11 24.26 34.85
N ILE A 11 -22.39 23.97 36.13
CA ILE A 11 -21.37 23.60 37.13
C ILE A 11 -21.69 22.19 37.59
N THR A 12 -21.00 21.22 37.00
CA THR A 12 -21.23 19.78 37.26
C THR A 12 -20.03 18.97 36.85
N PRO A 13 -19.74 17.85 37.53
CA PRO A 13 -18.62 16.99 37.13
C PRO A 13 -18.78 16.45 35.74
N THR A 14 -17.71 16.53 34.96
CA THR A 14 -17.53 15.74 33.75
C THR A 14 -16.76 14.48 34.15
N ILE A 15 -17.39 13.32 33.94
CA ILE A 15 -16.87 12.01 34.31
C ILE A 15 -16.41 11.30 33.06
N TRP A 16 -15.25 10.65 33.12
CA TRP A 16 -14.79 9.75 32.07
C TRP A 16 -14.53 8.35 32.61
N THR A 17 -14.78 7.35 31.78
CA THR A 17 -14.49 5.93 32.06
C THR A 17 -13.84 5.28 30.85
N LEU A 18 -12.86 4.43 31.10
CA LEU A 18 -12.31 3.51 30.11
C LEU A 18 -12.78 2.10 30.46
N THR A 19 -13.52 1.47 29.52
CA THR A 19 -14.01 0.10 29.68
C THR A 19 -13.55 -0.76 28.51
N ASP A 20 -13.39 -2.07 28.72
CA ASP A 20 -13.22 -3.02 27.63
C ASP A 20 -14.57 -3.38 26.96
N GLU A 21 -14.55 -4.22 25.93
CA GLU A 21 -15.75 -4.64 25.19
C GLU A 21 -16.77 -5.38 26.06
N THR A 22 -16.35 -5.97 27.19
CA THR A 22 -17.25 -6.66 28.15
C THR A 22 -17.91 -5.70 29.12
N GLY A 23 -17.50 -4.41 29.08
CA GLY A 23 -17.96 -3.39 30.03
C GLY A 23 -17.16 -3.36 31.33
N LYS A 24 -16.07 -4.13 31.47
CA LYS A 24 -15.21 -4.11 32.64
C LYS A 24 -14.45 -2.79 32.68
N LEU A 25 -14.60 -2.09 33.80
CA LEU A 25 -13.90 -0.83 34.06
C LEU A 25 -12.39 -1.06 34.15
N GLN A 26 -11.62 -0.30 33.39
CA GLN A 26 -10.17 -0.26 33.44
C GLN A 26 -9.70 0.93 34.26
N GLN A 27 -10.19 2.11 33.89
CA GLN A 27 -9.85 3.36 34.56
C GLN A 27 -11.05 4.33 34.54
N GLN A 28 -11.06 5.29 35.47
CA GLN A 28 -12.05 6.35 35.49
C GLN A 28 -11.49 7.60 36.17
N GLY A 29 -12.13 8.73 35.93
CA GLY A 29 -11.82 9.98 36.58
C GLY A 29 -12.95 11.00 36.42
N SER A 30 -12.82 12.12 37.14
CA SER A 30 -13.79 13.20 37.02
C SER A 30 -13.09 14.56 37.18
N ARG A 31 -13.68 15.56 36.53
CA ARG A 31 -13.26 16.95 36.65
C ARG A 31 -14.47 17.86 36.70
N GLU A 32 -14.52 18.74 37.67
CA GLU A 32 -15.53 19.80 37.75
C GLU A 32 -14.91 21.11 37.29
N VAL A 33 -15.45 21.70 36.26
CA VAL A 33 -15.11 23.04 35.76
C VAL A 33 -16.38 23.73 35.30
N PRO A 34 -16.52 25.05 35.45
CA PRO A 34 -17.67 25.76 34.90
C PRO A 34 -17.69 25.67 33.39
N LEU A 35 -18.76 25.11 32.83
CA LEU A 35 -19.01 25.06 31.40
C LEU A 35 -19.79 26.30 30.98
N SER A 36 -19.08 27.35 30.61
CA SER A 36 -19.71 28.63 30.23
C SER A 36 -20.57 28.48 28.99
N SER A 37 -21.73 29.14 29.01
CA SER A 37 -22.66 29.19 27.87
C SER A 37 -22.00 29.87 26.64
N GLY A 38 -22.36 29.40 25.45
CA GLY A 38 -21.89 29.93 24.15
C GLY A 38 -20.41 29.73 23.85
N LYS A 39 -19.72 28.82 24.55
CA LYS A 39 -18.27 28.60 24.42
C LYS A 39 -17.92 27.12 24.32
N VAL A 40 -16.75 26.86 23.72
CA VAL A 40 -16.04 25.59 23.83
C VAL A 40 -15.15 25.67 25.09
N ASN A 41 -15.46 24.84 26.07
CA ASN A 41 -14.79 24.81 27.35
C ASN A 41 -13.72 23.71 27.36
N GLN A 42 -12.49 24.05 27.78
CA GLN A 42 -11.47 23.04 28.06
C GLN A 42 -11.76 22.44 29.42
N VAL A 43 -12.06 21.15 29.47
CA VAL A 43 -12.41 20.44 30.72
C VAL A 43 -11.16 19.82 31.33
N ASP A 44 -10.50 18.96 30.55
CA ASP A 44 -9.32 18.23 31.03
C ASP A 44 -8.43 17.76 29.85
N SER A 45 -7.24 17.26 30.22
CA SER A 45 -6.38 16.46 29.34
C SER A 45 -6.14 15.14 30.02
N LEU A 46 -6.56 14.05 29.37
CA LEU A 46 -6.46 12.72 29.93
C LEU A 46 -5.11 12.10 29.59
N SER A 47 -4.41 11.60 30.62
CA SER A 47 -3.29 10.70 30.46
C SER A 47 -3.66 9.36 31.08
N ILE A 48 -3.78 8.33 30.25
CA ILE A 48 -4.24 7.01 30.66
C ILE A 48 -3.07 6.05 30.52
N ASP A 49 -2.72 5.37 31.59
CA ASP A 49 -1.71 4.32 31.58
C ASP A 49 -2.33 3.02 31.01
N LEU A 50 -1.75 2.52 29.93
CA LEU A 50 -2.20 1.32 29.25
C LEU A 50 -1.23 0.13 29.45
N SER A 51 -0.25 0.26 30.34
CA SER A 51 0.82 -0.73 30.54
C SER A 51 0.32 -2.10 31.03
N GLU A 52 -0.81 -2.12 31.73
CA GLU A 52 -1.45 -3.37 32.22
C GLU A 52 -2.19 -4.14 31.14
N ILE A 53 -2.34 -3.57 29.93
CA ILE A 53 -3.03 -4.23 28.82
C ILE A 53 -2.02 -5.14 28.10
N THR A 54 -2.18 -6.44 28.27
CA THR A 54 -1.25 -7.46 27.76
C THR A 54 -1.71 -8.17 26.48
N SER A 55 -2.93 -7.90 26.02
CA SER A 55 -3.50 -8.47 24.79
C SER A 55 -4.14 -7.39 23.93
N PRO A 56 -4.15 -7.54 22.60
CA PRO A 56 -4.87 -6.62 21.73
C PRO A 56 -6.35 -6.56 22.10
N GLY A 57 -6.88 -5.35 22.21
CA GLY A 57 -8.28 -5.17 22.63
C GLY A 57 -8.89 -3.88 22.10
N LYS A 58 -10.22 -3.89 21.99
CA LYS A 58 -11.04 -2.70 21.78
C LYS A 58 -11.54 -2.21 23.13
N TYR A 59 -11.49 -0.91 23.32
CA TYR A 59 -11.90 -0.22 24.53
C TYR A 59 -12.82 0.92 24.18
N TYR A 60 -13.63 1.33 25.16
CA TYR A 60 -14.51 2.47 25.04
C TYR A 60 -14.11 3.54 26.05
N LEU A 61 -13.82 4.73 25.54
CA LEU A 61 -13.71 5.92 26.35
C LEU A 61 -15.08 6.62 26.35
N ASP A 62 -15.75 6.59 27.48
CA ASP A 62 -17.00 7.30 27.70
C ASP A 62 -16.73 8.59 28.44
N VAL A 63 -17.39 9.66 28.03
CA VAL A 63 -17.37 10.96 28.74
C VAL A 63 -18.80 11.42 28.92
N THR A 64 -19.17 11.69 30.18
CA THR A 64 -20.54 12.05 30.58
C THR A 64 -20.51 13.32 31.39
N ILE A 65 -21.46 14.23 31.16
CA ILE A 65 -21.69 15.40 32.00
C ILE A 65 -22.72 15.01 33.06
N SER A 66 -22.30 14.92 34.31
CA SER A 66 -23.12 14.42 35.42
C SER A 66 -24.45 15.17 35.55
N GLY A 67 -25.53 14.45 35.86
CA GLY A 67 -26.86 15.04 36.00
C GLY A 67 -27.51 15.51 34.69
N THR A 68 -26.92 15.19 33.53
CA THR A 68 -27.46 15.53 32.22
C THR A 68 -27.54 14.26 31.33
N PRO A 69 -28.29 14.27 30.23
CA PRO A 69 -28.27 13.18 29.27
C PRO A 69 -27.07 13.22 28.32
N TYR A 70 -26.18 14.21 28.46
CA TYR A 70 -25.10 14.43 27.49
C TYR A 70 -23.93 13.50 27.77
N HIS A 71 -23.61 12.68 26.79
CA HIS A 71 -22.47 11.77 26.82
C HIS A 71 -21.91 11.59 25.43
N ASN A 72 -20.65 11.19 25.38
CA ASN A 72 -20.00 10.76 24.15
C ASN A 72 -19.17 9.51 24.42
N ARG A 73 -19.07 8.65 23.41
CA ARG A 73 -18.27 7.43 23.45
C ARG A 73 -17.35 7.37 22.25
N TRP A 74 -16.10 7.03 22.49
CA TRP A 74 -15.12 6.76 21.44
C TRP A 74 -14.56 5.36 21.59
N SER A 75 -14.49 4.64 20.48
CA SER A 75 -13.76 3.38 20.40
C SER A 75 -12.28 3.67 20.23
N ILE A 76 -11.46 2.98 21.00
CA ILE A 76 -10.01 2.97 20.86
C ILE A 76 -9.51 1.53 20.83
N TRP A 77 -8.38 1.31 20.14
CA TRP A 77 -7.76 -0.01 20.06
C TRP A 77 -6.38 0.07 20.68
N VAL A 78 -6.09 -0.86 21.55
CA VAL A 78 -4.82 -0.94 22.26
C VAL A 78 -4.08 -2.19 21.80
N TYR A 79 -2.85 -2.01 21.39
CA TYR A 79 -1.97 -3.08 20.91
C TYR A 79 -0.72 -3.13 21.79
N PRO A 80 -0.57 -4.14 22.64
CA PRO A 80 0.64 -4.30 23.44
C PRO A 80 1.84 -4.64 22.55
N PRO A 81 3.06 -4.43 23.04
CA PRO A 81 4.26 -4.88 22.34
C PRO A 81 4.23 -6.40 22.07
N TYR A 82 4.69 -6.80 20.91
CA TYR A 82 4.78 -8.20 20.50
C TYR A 82 6.09 -8.46 19.73
N ASN A 83 6.48 -9.71 19.69
CA ASN A 83 7.56 -10.16 18.82
C ASN A 83 6.98 -10.74 17.54
N MET A 84 7.48 -10.30 16.39
CA MET A 84 7.11 -10.91 15.11
C MET A 84 7.45 -12.40 15.12
N PRO A 85 6.55 -13.28 14.71
CA PRO A 85 6.82 -14.70 14.66
C PRO A 85 7.96 -14.98 13.68
N GLN A 86 8.93 -15.79 14.10
CA GLN A 86 9.90 -16.34 13.15
C GLN A 86 9.17 -17.37 12.29
N THR A 87 9.11 -17.13 10.99
CA THR A 87 8.33 -17.96 10.08
C THR A 87 9.05 -18.20 8.76
N ASN A 88 8.71 -19.30 8.11
CA ASN A 88 9.11 -19.57 6.73
C ASN A 88 8.11 -19.00 5.71
N ILE A 89 7.25 -18.05 6.13
CA ILE A 89 6.29 -17.37 5.27
C ILE A 89 7.04 -16.34 4.43
N ILE A 90 6.85 -16.38 3.14
CA ILE A 90 7.41 -15.37 2.24
C ILE A 90 6.49 -14.17 2.25
N ILE A 91 7.03 -13.00 2.57
CA ILE A 91 6.33 -11.72 2.51
C ILE A 91 6.86 -10.97 1.29
N HIS A 92 5.98 -10.59 0.38
CA HIS A 92 6.37 -9.90 -0.84
C HIS A 92 5.33 -8.84 -1.24
N ASP A 93 5.75 -7.80 -1.91
CA ASP A 93 4.91 -6.69 -2.39
C ASP A 93 4.69 -6.72 -3.92
N LYS A 94 5.26 -7.71 -4.60
CA LYS A 94 5.13 -7.90 -6.06
C LYS A 94 4.67 -9.32 -6.34
N PHE A 95 3.79 -9.46 -7.32
CA PHE A 95 3.46 -10.78 -7.86
C PHE A 95 4.40 -11.08 -9.03
N ASP A 96 5.53 -11.69 -8.74
CA ASP A 96 6.61 -11.94 -9.69
C ASP A 96 7.06 -13.42 -9.73
N SER A 97 8.15 -13.69 -10.44
CA SER A 97 8.70 -15.05 -10.55
C SER A 97 9.10 -15.65 -9.19
N THR A 98 9.51 -14.82 -8.24
CA THR A 98 9.88 -15.27 -6.87
C THR A 98 8.65 -15.81 -6.15
N VAL A 99 7.55 -15.05 -6.17
CA VAL A 99 6.26 -15.46 -5.58
C VAL A 99 5.70 -16.69 -6.29
N ILE A 100 5.72 -16.70 -7.62
CA ILE A 100 5.23 -17.83 -8.42
C ILE A 100 6.00 -19.11 -8.09
N SER A 101 7.33 -19.06 -8.12
CA SER A 101 8.19 -20.19 -7.80
C SER A 101 7.97 -20.70 -6.36
N ALA A 102 7.80 -19.79 -5.41
CA ALA A 102 7.51 -20.15 -4.02
C ALA A 102 6.17 -20.91 -3.89
N LEU A 103 5.14 -20.45 -4.58
CA LEU A 103 3.82 -21.11 -4.58
C LEU A 103 3.88 -22.48 -5.26
N GLU A 104 4.60 -22.61 -6.37
CA GLU A 104 4.84 -23.91 -7.02
C GLU A 104 5.60 -24.90 -6.13
N GLN A 105 6.49 -24.40 -5.28
CA GLN A 105 7.22 -25.19 -4.26
C GLN A 105 6.38 -25.51 -3.02
N GLY A 106 5.13 -25.09 -2.95
CA GLY A 106 4.25 -25.39 -1.82
C GLY A 106 4.43 -24.47 -0.60
N LYS A 107 5.08 -23.32 -0.78
CA LYS A 107 5.32 -22.38 0.31
C LYS A 107 4.08 -21.54 0.62
N LYS A 108 4.07 -20.94 1.80
CA LYS A 108 3.07 -19.95 2.22
C LYS A 108 3.57 -18.55 1.85
N VAL A 109 2.72 -17.75 1.20
CA VAL A 109 3.05 -16.38 0.78
C VAL A 109 2.03 -15.41 1.32
N LEU A 110 2.48 -14.34 1.97
CA LEU A 110 1.74 -13.13 2.25
C LEU A 110 2.09 -12.10 1.16
N LEU A 111 1.14 -11.82 0.28
CA LEU A 111 1.28 -10.79 -0.74
C LEU A 111 0.69 -9.47 -0.25
N VAL A 112 1.53 -8.47 -0.01
CA VAL A 112 1.13 -7.10 0.31
C VAL A 112 0.85 -6.38 -1.01
N ALA A 113 -0.41 -6.38 -1.41
CA ALA A 113 -0.83 -6.05 -2.78
C ALA A 113 -1.41 -4.63 -2.92
N ASP A 114 -1.08 -3.74 -2.00
CA ASP A 114 -1.62 -2.37 -1.94
C ASP A 114 -1.29 -1.51 -3.18
N GLN A 115 -0.22 -1.85 -3.90
CA GLN A 115 0.21 -1.18 -5.14
C GLN A 115 -0.02 -2.02 -6.41
N LEU A 116 -0.63 -3.22 -6.28
CA LEU A 116 -0.83 -4.10 -7.41
C LEU A 116 -2.17 -3.88 -8.11
N GLY A 117 -2.27 -4.35 -9.35
CA GLY A 117 -3.48 -4.22 -10.17
C GLY A 117 -3.55 -2.91 -10.95
N LYS A 118 -4.55 -2.84 -11.84
CA LYS A 118 -4.86 -1.69 -12.70
C LYS A 118 -6.34 -1.34 -12.59
N LYS A 119 -6.76 -0.26 -13.24
CA LYS A 119 -8.16 0.21 -13.25
C LYS A 119 -9.17 -0.88 -13.65
N ASP A 120 -8.79 -1.77 -14.55
CA ASP A 120 -9.71 -2.78 -15.11
C ASP A 120 -9.84 -4.03 -14.22
N ASN A 121 -8.99 -4.21 -13.21
CA ASN A 121 -8.98 -5.40 -12.36
C ASN A 121 -8.92 -5.10 -10.86
N SER A 122 -8.86 -3.82 -10.50
CA SER A 122 -8.81 -3.40 -9.10
C SER A 122 -9.34 -1.98 -8.91
N THR A 123 -9.86 -1.73 -7.72
CA THR A 123 -10.40 -0.43 -7.30
C THR A 123 -9.59 0.11 -6.12
N PRO A 124 -9.21 1.40 -6.10
CA PRO A 124 -8.58 2.01 -4.93
C PRO A 124 -9.47 1.92 -3.69
N LEU A 125 -8.86 1.69 -2.54
CA LEU A 125 -9.54 1.72 -1.25
C LEU A 125 -9.68 3.14 -0.74
N TYR A 126 -10.86 3.49 -0.27
CA TYR A 126 -11.13 4.76 0.37
C TYR A 126 -11.84 4.55 1.71
N PHE A 127 -11.36 5.23 2.74
CA PHE A 127 -11.98 5.18 4.06
C PHE A 127 -13.30 5.98 4.10
N THR A 128 -13.27 7.19 3.54
CA THR A 128 -14.45 8.04 3.49
C THR A 128 -15.22 7.78 2.20
N PRO A 129 -16.48 7.33 2.26
CA PRO A 129 -17.29 7.13 1.08
C PRO A 129 -17.45 8.44 0.31
N LEU A 130 -17.25 8.41 -0.99
CA LEU A 130 -17.59 9.53 -1.85
C LEU A 130 -19.08 9.44 -2.19
N PHE A 131 -19.84 10.46 -1.80
CA PHE A 131 -21.28 10.53 -2.05
C PHE A 131 -21.61 10.70 -3.53
N TRP A 132 -20.73 11.37 -4.29
CA TRP A 132 -20.96 11.67 -5.69
C TRP A 132 -20.55 10.52 -6.58
N SER A 133 -21.40 10.25 -7.57
CA SER A 133 -21.08 9.29 -8.61
C SER A 133 -19.87 9.74 -9.43
N THR A 134 -18.90 8.84 -9.58
CA THR A 134 -17.76 9.07 -10.48
C THR A 134 -18.19 9.21 -11.94
N SER A 135 -19.40 8.76 -12.30
CA SER A 135 -19.93 8.91 -13.66
C SER A 135 -20.21 10.37 -14.05
N PHE A 136 -20.40 11.28 -13.07
CA PHE A 136 -20.55 12.72 -13.34
C PHE A 136 -19.21 13.45 -13.52
N PHE A 137 -18.10 12.82 -13.16
CA PHE A 137 -16.77 13.42 -13.20
C PHE A 137 -15.83 12.54 -14.01
N PRO A 138 -15.79 12.72 -15.33
CA PRO A 138 -14.89 11.95 -16.19
C PRO A 138 -13.44 12.00 -15.70
N GLY A 139 -12.80 10.87 -15.58
CA GLY A 139 -11.42 10.75 -15.12
C GLY A 139 -11.26 10.47 -13.61
N GLN A 140 -12.32 10.53 -12.81
CA GLN A 140 -12.24 10.02 -11.44
C GLN A 140 -12.22 8.49 -11.44
N SER A 141 -11.41 7.92 -10.56
CA SER A 141 -11.42 6.48 -10.31
C SER A 141 -12.66 6.09 -9.53
N ASN A 142 -13.15 4.87 -9.76
CA ASN A 142 -14.13 4.25 -8.89
C ASN A 142 -13.62 4.24 -7.45
N THR A 143 -14.52 4.27 -6.50
CA THR A 143 -14.20 4.30 -5.07
C THR A 143 -14.91 3.18 -4.35
N THR A 144 -14.53 2.94 -3.10
CA THR A 144 -15.20 2.01 -2.21
C THR A 144 -16.03 2.76 -1.17
N LEU A 145 -17.14 2.16 -0.73
CA LEU A 145 -18.07 2.74 0.24
C LEU A 145 -17.86 2.22 1.67
N GLY A 146 -16.68 1.73 1.98
CA GLY A 146 -16.36 0.98 3.19
C GLY A 146 -16.18 -0.50 2.88
N ALA A 147 -16.09 -1.33 3.91
CA ALA A 147 -15.92 -2.77 3.73
C ALA A 147 -16.72 -3.57 4.76
N TRP A 148 -17.22 -4.72 4.34
CA TRP A 148 -17.63 -5.78 5.24
C TRP A 148 -16.42 -6.61 5.65
N ILE A 149 -16.33 -6.95 6.92
CA ILE A 149 -15.24 -7.68 7.54
C ILE A 149 -15.79 -8.94 8.22
N ASP A 150 -15.25 -10.09 7.87
CA ASP A 150 -15.51 -11.31 8.63
C ASP A 150 -14.67 -11.30 9.92
N LYS A 151 -15.15 -10.59 10.93
CA LYS A 151 -14.43 -10.42 12.19
C LYS A 151 -14.22 -11.75 12.95
N ALA A 152 -14.99 -12.79 12.63
CA ALA A 152 -14.83 -14.11 13.23
C ALA A 152 -13.72 -14.93 12.58
N HIS A 153 -13.18 -14.45 11.44
CA HIS A 153 -12.11 -15.16 10.75
C HIS A 153 -10.84 -15.20 11.60
N PRO A 154 -10.15 -16.36 11.69
CA PRO A 154 -8.94 -16.51 12.50
C PRO A 154 -7.81 -15.54 12.17
N ALA A 155 -7.81 -14.97 10.97
CA ALA A 155 -6.87 -13.91 10.57
C ALA A 155 -6.91 -12.68 11.48
N PHE A 156 -8.02 -12.46 12.20
CA PHE A 156 -8.20 -11.33 13.12
C PHE A 156 -8.07 -11.71 14.60
N SER A 157 -7.59 -12.92 14.91
CA SER A 157 -7.41 -13.37 16.30
C SER A 157 -6.49 -12.45 17.14
N GLN A 158 -5.60 -11.73 16.50
CA GLN A 158 -4.71 -10.72 17.11
C GLN A 158 -5.02 -9.29 16.66
N PHE A 159 -6.15 -9.07 15.99
CA PHE A 159 -6.57 -7.77 15.49
C PHE A 159 -8.07 -7.59 15.72
N PRO A 160 -8.48 -7.32 16.98
CA PRO A 160 -9.89 -7.09 17.32
C PRO A 160 -10.49 -6.01 16.41
N THR A 161 -11.57 -6.33 15.71
CA THR A 161 -12.21 -5.43 14.75
C THR A 161 -13.72 -5.65 14.72
N ASP A 162 -14.45 -4.69 14.19
CA ASP A 162 -15.89 -4.83 13.91
C ASP A 162 -16.15 -5.47 12.54
N ASN A 163 -17.40 -5.70 12.19
CA ASN A 163 -17.80 -6.25 10.88
C ASN A 163 -17.71 -5.23 9.75
N TYR A 164 -17.22 -4.03 10.02
CA TYR A 164 -17.09 -2.93 9.07
C TYR A 164 -15.84 -2.12 9.36
N THR A 165 -15.39 -1.35 8.38
CA THR A 165 -14.25 -0.41 8.53
C THR A 165 -14.69 0.79 9.37
N ASP A 166 -14.14 0.90 10.56
CA ASP A 166 -14.28 2.05 11.46
C ASP A 166 -12.97 2.84 11.57
N TRP A 167 -12.84 3.69 12.60
CA TRP A 167 -11.66 4.52 12.79
C TRP A 167 -10.34 3.75 12.93
N GLN A 168 -10.38 2.49 13.36
CA GLN A 168 -9.23 1.59 13.39
C GLN A 168 -8.61 1.44 12.00
N TRP A 169 -9.45 1.36 10.96
CA TRP A 169 -9.03 1.10 9.59
C TRP A 169 -8.59 2.36 8.83
N LYS A 170 -8.85 3.56 9.37
CA LYS A 170 -8.64 4.83 8.66
C LYS A 170 -7.22 4.97 8.11
N GLU A 171 -6.22 4.69 8.91
CA GLU A 171 -4.82 4.90 8.51
C GLU A 171 -4.37 3.92 7.42
N ILE A 172 -4.83 2.67 7.50
CA ILE A 172 -4.43 1.59 6.60
C ILE A 172 -5.29 1.48 5.35
N THR A 173 -6.44 2.16 5.30
CA THR A 173 -7.31 2.18 4.11
C THR A 173 -6.69 3.05 3.01
N GLN A 174 -5.51 2.64 2.58
CA GLN A 174 -4.74 3.14 1.46
C GLN A 174 -4.22 1.90 0.74
N GLY A 175 -4.61 1.74 -0.51
CA GLY A 175 -4.26 0.54 -1.26
C GLY A 175 -5.32 0.16 -2.25
N ARG A 176 -5.52 -1.12 -2.47
CA ARG A 176 -6.39 -1.61 -3.52
C ARG A 176 -7.25 -2.80 -3.10
N SER A 177 -8.41 -2.90 -3.72
CA SER A 177 -9.26 -4.09 -3.73
C SER A 177 -9.31 -4.66 -5.13
N PHE A 178 -9.41 -5.98 -5.25
CA PHE A 178 -9.37 -6.70 -6.51
C PHE A 178 -10.77 -7.13 -6.92
N ILE A 179 -11.08 -7.03 -8.21
CA ILE A 179 -12.35 -7.45 -8.78
C ILE A 179 -12.33 -8.98 -8.89
N ILE A 180 -13.31 -9.63 -8.26
CA ILE A 180 -13.42 -11.08 -8.20
C ILE A 180 -14.79 -11.59 -8.72
N ASN A 181 -15.38 -10.91 -9.69
CA ASN A 181 -16.69 -11.27 -10.26
C ASN A 181 -16.69 -12.69 -10.84
N GLU A 182 -15.58 -13.12 -11.44
CA GLU A 182 -15.41 -14.46 -12.02
C GLU A 182 -15.18 -15.54 -10.96
N HIS A 183 -15.08 -15.16 -9.67
CA HIS A 183 -14.83 -16.06 -8.56
C HIS A 183 -15.95 -15.99 -7.51
N PRO A 184 -17.19 -16.36 -7.85
CA PRO A 184 -18.34 -16.21 -6.96
C PRO A 184 -18.22 -17.01 -5.65
N GLN A 185 -17.47 -18.12 -5.67
CA GLN A 185 -17.23 -18.99 -4.51
C GLN A 185 -16.03 -18.55 -3.65
N LEU A 186 -15.25 -17.57 -4.10
CA LEU A 186 -14.23 -16.98 -3.25
C LEU A 186 -14.90 -16.09 -2.21
N HIS A 187 -14.67 -16.41 -0.94
CA HIS A 187 -15.17 -15.64 0.20
C HIS A 187 -14.05 -14.74 0.73
N PRO A 188 -14.12 -13.42 0.49
CA PRO A 188 -13.14 -12.50 1.04
C PRO A 188 -13.20 -12.45 2.58
N ILE A 189 -12.05 -12.34 3.21
CA ILE A 189 -11.94 -12.04 4.64
C ILE A 189 -12.34 -10.58 4.90
N VAL A 190 -11.97 -9.68 3.95
CA VAL A 190 -12.45 -8.30 3.90
C VAL A 190 -12.96 -8.01 2.49
N GLN A 191 -14.23 -7.66 2.41
CA GLN A 191 -14.94 -7.36 1.18
C GLN A 191 -15.32 -5.88 1.12
N PRO A 192 -14.56 -5.04 0.39
CA PRO A 192 -14.99 -3.68 0.14
C PRO A 192 -16.30 -3.64 -0.64
N VAL A 193 -17.09 -2.62 -0.35
CA VAL A 193 -18.34 -2.36 -1.07
C VAL A 193 -18.02 -1.47 -2.26
N SER A 194 -18.43 -1.89 -3.44
CA SER A 194 -18.29 -1.12 -4.69
C SER A 194 -19.14 0.15 -4.64
N ASP A 195 -18.87 1.07 -5.57
CA ASP A 195 -19.65 2.30 -5.65
C ASP A 195 -21.09 2.05 -6.11
N PHE A 196 -21.92 3.11 -6.10
CA PHE A 196 -23.35 2.99 -6.42
C PHE A 196 -23.67 2.58 -7.86
N HIS A 197 -22.73 2.74 -8.76
CA HIS A 197 -22.95 2.54 -10.21
C HIS A 197 -22.27 1.27 -10.72
N ILE A 198 -21.29 0.76 -9.97
CA ILE A 198 -20.50 -0.41 -10.33
C ILE A 198 -20.67 -1.43 -9.21
N ASN A 199 -21.33 -2.51 -9.49
CA ASN A 199 -21.61 -3.57 -8.51
C ASN A 199 -20.60 -4.71 -8.63
N ASP A 200 -19.31 -4.38 -8.60
CA ASP A 200 -18.25 -5.38 -8.59
C ASP A 200 -18.18 -6.10 -7.25
N LYS A 201 -17.98 -7.40 -7.28
CA LYS A 201 -17.56 -8.16 -6.11
C LYS A 201 -16.08 -7.90 -5.89
N LEU A 202 -15.75 -7.27 -4.76
CA LEU A 202 -14.40 -6.83 -4.42
C LEU A 202 -13.80 -7.69 -3.31
N ALA A 203 -12.47 -7.84 -3.31
CA ALA A 203 -11.71 -8.47 -2.24
C ALA A 203 -10.47 -7.65 -1.92
N SER A 204 -10.27 -7.25 -0.66
CA SER A 204 -9.04 -6.58 -0.21
C SER A 204 -8.18 -7.48 0.68
N ILE A 205 -8.78 -8.38 1.47
CA ILE A 205 -8.06 -9.48 2.12
C ILE A 205 -8.77 -10.77 1.76
N PHE A 206 -8.03 -11.71 1.20
CA PHE A 206 -8.53 -13.04 0.82
C PHE A 206 -7.41 -14.06 0.78
N GLU A 207 -7.79 -15.33 0.82
CA GLU A 207 -6.84 -16.44 0.74
C GLU A 207 -7.23 -17.45 -0.33
N CYS A 208 -6.23 -18.10 -0.91
CA CYS A 208 -6.46 -19.16 -1.90
C CYS A 208 -5.30 -20.16 -1.93
N LYS A 209 -5.58 -21.36 -2.46
CA LYS A 209 -4.56 -22.30 -2.90
C LYS A 209 -4.07 -21.88 -4.28
N VAL A 210 -2.78 -21.95 -4.50
CA VAL A 210 -2.16 -21.66 -5.78
C VAL A 210 -1.12 -22.71 -6.07
N SER A 211 -1.32 -23.53 -7.10
CA SER A 211 -0.48 -24.69 -7.35
C SER A 211 -0.38 -25.59 -6.09
N LYS A 212 0.80 -25.78 -5.53
CA LYS A 212 1.04 -26.52 -4.27
C LYS A 212 1.05 -25.62 -3.05
N GLY A 213 1.10 -24.30 -3.24
CA GLY A 213 1.26 -23.31 -2.18
C GLY A 213 -0.04 -22.72 -1.67
N LYS A 214 0.08 -21.86 -0.67
CA LYS A 214 -1.04 -21.13 -0.06
C LYS A 214 -0.73 -19.65 -0.08
N LEU A 215 -1.63 -18.87 -0.62
CA LEU A 215 -1.51 -17.41 -0.76
C LEU A 215 -2.52 -16.71 0.14
N LEU A 216 -2.06 -15.75 0.90
CA LEU A 216 -2.90 -14.74 1.55
C LEU A 216 -2.57 -13.39 0.93
N VAL A 217 -3.58 -12.72 0.41
CA VAL A 217 -3.46 -11.40 -0.23
C VAL A 217 -3.98 -10.34 0.72
N CYS A 218 -3.24 -9.26 0.88
CA CYS A 218 -3.65 -8.08 1.61
C CYS A 218 -3.48 -6.83 0.74
N GLY A 219 -4.58 -6.21 0.37
CA GLY A 219 -4.60 -4.97 -0.42
C GLY A 219 -4.46 -3.69 0.40
N TYR A 220 -4.31 -3.79 1.72
CA TYR A 220 -4.00 -2.66 2.60
C TYR A 220 -2.50 -2.48 2.75
N ASN A 221 -2.07 -1.23 2.97
CA ASN A 221 -0.66 -0.93 3.16
C ASN A 221 -0.16 -1.36 4.55
N LEU A 222 0.46 -2.54 4.61
CA LEU A 222 1.03 -3.11 5.84
C LEU A 222 2.44 -2.57 6.16
N ASN A 223 3.00 -1.71 5.33
CA ASN A 223 4.35 -1.16 5.50
C ASN A 223 4.33 0.27 6.07
N LEU A 224 3.15 0.78 6.41
CA LEU A 224 3.02 2.05 7.13
C LEU A 224 3.66 1.95 8.52
N ASP A 225 4.32 3.03 8.95
CA ASP A 225 4.78 3.17 10.33
C ASP A 225 3.61 3.57 11.26
N SER A 226 2.71 2.63 11.45
CA SER A 226 1.47 2.77 12.21
C SER A 226 1.28 1.55 13.10
N PRO A 227 0.84 1.74 14.37
CA PRO A 227 0.49 0.62 15.26
C PRO A 227 -0.56 -0.31 14.63
N VAL A 228 -1.52 0.23 13.91
CA VAL A 228 -2.60 -0.52 13.25
C VAL A 228 -2.03 -1.39 12.13
N ALA A 229 -1.19 -0.84 11.25
CA ALA A 229 -0.57 -1.59 10.17
C ALA A 229 0.31 -2.73 10.71
N ARG A 230 1.12 -2.43 11.72
CA ARG A 230 1.97 -3.43 12.38
C ARG A 230 1.13 -4.54 13.02
N GLN A 231 0.05 -4.19 13.70
CA GLN A 231 -0.83 -5.16 14.37
C GLN A 231 -1.57 -6.04 13.37
N LEU A 232 -2.10 -5.47 12.28
CA LEU A 232 -2.74 -6.26 11.23
C LEU A 232 -1.74 -7.22 10.59
N LYS A 233 -0.54 -6.75 10.24
CA LYS A 233 0.54 -7.60 9.70
C LYS A 233 0.87 -8.76 10.64
N TYR A 234 1.00 -8.47 11.93
CA TYR A 234 1.23 -9.49 12.95
C TYR A 234 0.10 -10.52 12.99
N SER A 235 -1.16 -10.08 13.00
CA SER A 235 -2.32 -10.95 13.05
C SER A 235 -2.40 -11.90 11.83
N LEU A 236 -2.17 -11.35 10.63
CA LEU A 236 -2.14 -12.14 9.40
C LEU A 236 -1.02 -13.20 9.42
N LEU A 237 0.19 -12.81 9.83
CA LEU A 237 1.31 -13.73 9.93
C LEU A 237 1.08 -14.78 11.03
N HIS A 238 0.54 -14.37 12.18
CA HIS A 238 0.17 -15.30 13.25
C HIS A 238 -0.81 -16.36 12.73
N TYR A 239 -1.89 -15.94 12.05
CA TYR A 239 -2.83 -16.84 11.43
C TYR A 239 -2.17 -17.80 10.44
N MET A 240 -1.29 -17.30 9.58
CA MET A 240 -0.61 -18.11 8.57
C MET A 240 0.33 -19.15 9.18
N THR A 241 0.79 -18.99 10.44
CA THR A 241 1.58 -20.02 11.13
C THR A 241 0.72 -21.18 11.64
N GLN A 242 -0.56 -20.96 11.85
CA GLN A 242 -1.47 -21.95 12.42
C GLN A 242 -1.85 -23.04 11.41
N SER A 243 -2.30 -24.19 11.93
CA SER A 243 -2.76 -25.32 11.10
C SER A 243 -4.06 -25.03 10.35
N ASN A 244 -4.88 -24.14 10.88
CA ASN A 244 -6.16 -23.70 10.26
C ASN A 244 -5.97 -22.77 9.07
N PHE A 245 -4.75 -22.25 8.78
CA PHE A 245 -4.47 -21.62 7.51
C PHE A 245 -4.47 -22.67 6.40
N ASN A 246 -5.65 -22.94 5.89
CA ASN A 246 -5.88 -23.93 4.86
C ASN A 246 -6.99 -23.49 3.90
N PRO A 247 -6.68 -22.55 2.99
CA PRO A 247 -7.64 -22.03 2.03
C PRO A 247 -8.41 -23.15 1.32
N SER A 248 -9.70 -23.02 1.15
CA SER A 248 -10.53 -24.00 0.45
C SER A 248 -10.59 -23.75 -1.06
N TYR A 249 -10.50 -22.47 -1.47
CA TYR A 249 -10.63 -22.05 -2.86
C TYR A 249 -9.27 -22.06 -3.56
N SER A 250 -9.25 -22.50 -4.83
CA SER A 250 -8.03 -22.52 -5.66
C SER A 250 -8.13 -21.49 -6.78
N ILE A 251 -7.03 -20.81 -7.05
CA ILE A 251 -6.91 -19.88 -8.18
C ILE A 251 -5.66 -20.25 -8.99
N GLU A 252 -5.80 -20.27 -10.30
CA GLU A 252 -4.71 -20.53 -11.21
C GLU A 252 -3.73 -19.35 -11.30
N ILE A 253 -2.45 -19.64 -11.48
CA ILE A 253 -1.38 -18.62 -11.56
C ILE A 253 -1.67 -17.59 -12.65
N ASP A 254 -2.17 -18.00 -13.82
CA ASP A 254 -2.45 -17.08 -14.91
C ASP A 254 -3.62 -16.14 -14.63
N THR A 255 -4.57 -16.56 -13.83
CA THR A 255 -5.64 -15.69 -13.30
C THR A 255 -5.06 -14.63 -12.35
N LEU A 256 -4.18 -15.04 -11.44
CA LEU A 256 -3.52 -14.10 -10.53
C LEU A 256 -2.59 -13.13 -11.26
N LYS A 257 -1.91 -13.57 -12.33
CA LYS A 257 -1.13 -12.68 -13.19
C LYS A 257 -2.01 -11.57 -13.79
N LYS A 258 -3.22 -11.91 -14.23
CA LYS A 258 -4.18 -10.91 -14.73
C LYS A 258 -4.68 -10.02 -13.60
N MET A 259 -5.10 -10.62 -12.49
CA MET A 259 -5.64 -9.90 -11.32
C MET A 259 -4.65 -8.86 -10.79
N PHE A 260 -3.37 -9.20 -10.67
CA PHE A 260 -2.33 -8.29 -10.17
C PHE A 260 -1.64 -7.49 -11.27
N ALA A 261 -2.16 -7.55 -12.50
CA ALA A 261 -1.55 -6.91 -13.67
C ALA A 261 -0.05 -7.25 -13.81
N TYR A 262 0.28 -8.51 -13.55
CA TYR A 262 1.63 -9.00 -13.74
C TYR A 262 2.10 -8.67 -15.15
N THR A 263 3.13 -7.89 -15.23
CA THR A 263 3.86 -7.69 -16.46
C THR A 263 5.12 -8.53 -16.34
N PRO A 264 5.30 -9.59 -17.16
CA PRO A 264 6.57 -10.29 -17.19
C PRO A 264 7.66 -9.23 -17.32
N LYS A 265 8.76 -9.38 -16.58
CA LYS A 265 9.94 -8.55 -16.81
C LYS A 265 10.20 -8.67 -18.30
N ALA A 266 9.91 -7.64 -19.07
CA ALA A 266 10.10 -7.68 -20.50
C ALA A 266 11.56 -8.09 -20.69
N MET A 267 11.79 -9.18 -21.40
CA MET A 267 13.14 -9.47 -21.86
C MET A 267 13.49 -8.30 -22.75
N VAL A 268 14.30 -7.39 -22.24
CA VAL A 268 14.79 -6.25 -23.01
C VAL A 268 15.58 -6.86 -24.14
N SER A 269 15.07 -6.78 -25.37
CA SER A 269 15.86 -7.15 -26.51
C SER A 269 16.92 -6.09 -26.64
N VAL A 270 18.11 -6.40 -26.21
CA VAL A 270 19.28 -5.54 -26.43
C VAL A 270 19.60 -5.50 -27.92
N PRO A 271 20.16 -4.39 -28.42
CA PRO A 271 20.60 -4.32 -29.80
C PRO A 271 21.58 -5.45 -30.13
N LYS A 272 21.59 -5.86 -31.41
CA LYS A 272 22.52 -6.88 -31.89
C LYS A 272 23.97 -6.48 -31.56
N GLY A 273 24.71 -7.39 -30.98
CA GLY A 273 26.09 -7.18 -30.50
C GLY A 273 26.19 -6.81 -29.00
N PHE A 274 25.05 -6.68 -28.31
CA PHE A 274 25.02 -6.36 -26.88
C PHE A 274 24.29 -7.44 -26.06
N GLU A 275 24.21 -8.64 -26.56
CA GLU A 275 23.48 -9.77 -25.97
C GLU A 275 23.97 -10.15 -24.58
N ASN A 276 25.24 -9.83 -24.27
CA ASN A 276 25.88 -10.09 -22.99
C ASN A 276 25.85 -8.89 -22.04
N SER A 277 25.13 -7.82 -22.37
CA SER A 277 25.04 -6.65 -21.49
C SER A 277 24.41 -7.01 -20.15
N ILE A 278 25.07 -6.61 -19.07
CA ILE A 278 24.53 -6.76 -17.71
C ILE A 278 23.51 -5.66 -17.37
N LEU A 279 23.65 -4.50 -18.00
CA LEU A 279 22.78 -3.36 -17.86
C LEU A 279 22.61 -2.69 -19.22
N TYR A 280 21.38 -2.42 -19.59
CA TYR A 280 21.03 -1.64 -20.77
C TYR A 280 20.07 -0.54 -20.35
N ILE A 281 20.48 0.72 -20.51
CA ILE A 281 19.68 1.90 -20.20
C ILE A 281 19.31 2.56 -21.52
N SER A 282 18.02 2.71 -21.78
CA SER A 282 17.54 3.46 -22.93
C SER A 282 16.60 4.56 -22.46
N CYS A 283 16.91 5.79 -22.83
CA CYS A 283 15.97 6.90 -22.75
C CYS A 283 15.78 7.46 -24.16
N GLY A 284 14.55 7.72 -24.54
CA GLY A 284 14.28 8.29 -25.85
C GLY A 284 13.17 7.60 -26.62
N LYS A 285 13.07 7.94 -27.89
CA LYS A 285 12.01 7.50 -28.78
C LYS A 285 11.95 5.99 -28.88
N GLN A 286 10.77 5.42 -28.69
CA GLN A 286 10.50 4.04 -29.06
C GLN A 286 10.81 3.83 -30.54
N MET A 287 11.88 3.13 -30.86
CA MET A 287 12.10 2.72 -32.24
C MET A 287 11.09 1.65 -32.60
N LYS A 288 10.21 1.92 -33.55
CA LYS A 288 9.10 1.07 -33.97
C LYS A 288 9.48 -0.39 -34.33
N ASN A 289 10.76 -0.69 -34.51
CA ASN A 289 11.24 -1.98 -35.00
C ASN A 289 12.30 -2.65 -34.11
N SER A 290 12.56 -2.14 -32.91
CA SER A 290 13.68 -2.67 -32.11
C SER A 290 13.25 -3.61 -30.98
N GLY A 291 11.99 -3.98 -30.83
CA GLY A 291 11.56 -4.92 -29.77
C GLY A 291 12.01 -4.58 -28.35
N SER A 292 12.71 -3.47 -28.17
CA SER A 292 13.11 -2.99 -26.85
C SER A 292 11.88 -2.43 -26.17
N ALA A 293 11.41 -3.13 -25.16
CA ALA A 293 10.54 -2.49 -24.18
C ALA A 293 11.34 -1.29 -23.64
N PRO A 294 10.88 -0.07 -23.86
CA PRO A 294 11.61 1.06 -23.35
C PRO A 294 11.58 0.98 -21.83
N TRP A 295 12.72 0.91 -21.22
CA TRP A 295 12.88 1.20 -19.80
C TRP A 295 12.29 2.58 -19.47
N THR A 296 12.14 3.37 -20.47
CA THR A 296 11.46 4.65 -20.52
C THR A 296 9.99 4.61 -20.15
N ALA A 297 9.31 3.48 -20.16
CA ALA A 297 7.98 3.37 -19.59
C ALA A 297 7.97 3.64 -18.07
N THR A 298 9.12 3.67 -17.46
CA THR A 298 9.36 3.92 -16.04
C THR A 298 10.16 5.19 -15.78
N LEU A 299 10.04 6.19 -16.63
CA LEU A 299 10.77 7.45 -16.51
C LEU A 299 10.46 8.27 -15.27
N ASP A 300 9.42 7.93 -14.54
CA ASP A 300 9.22 8.42 -13.18
C ASP A 300 10.22 7.80 -12.19
N HIS A 301 11.02 6.84 -12.65
CA HIS A 301 12.03 6.17 -11.85
C HIS A 301 13.43 6.59 -12.31
N THR A 302 13.99 7.57 -11.63
CA THR A 302 15.39 7.94 -11.76
C THR A 302 16.33 6.92 -11.11
N GLU A 303 15.77 5.91 -10.42
CA GLU A 303 16.51 4.85 -9.76
C GLU A 303 15.92 3.49 -10.11
N ILE A 304 16.76 2.56 -10.56
CA ILE A 304 16.40 1.15 -10.74
C ILE A 304 17.46 0.29 -10.07
N GLN A 305 16.98 -0.68 -9.30
CA GLN A 305 17.79 -1.73 -8.72
C GLN A 305 17.50 -3.04 -9.46
N ASP A 306 18.49 -3.57 -10.15
CA ASP A 306 18.52 -4.92 -10.66
C ASP A 306 19.37 -5.79 -9.71
N GLU A 307 19.16 -7.11 -9.70
CA GLU A 307 19.98 -8.04 -8.89
C GLU A 307 21.49 -7.95 -9.21
N ARG A 308 21.83 -7.47 -10.40
CA ARG A 308 23.20 -7.36 -10.90
C ARG A 308 23.81 -5.96 -10.77
N CYS A 309 22.98 -4.93 -10.79
CA CYS A 309 23.46 -3.54 -10.71
C CYS A 309 22.35 -2.57 -10.31
N LYS A 310 22.76 -1.40 -9.88
CA LYS A 310 21.87 -0.27 -9.61
C LYS A 310 22.27 0.90 -10.49
N TYR A 311 21.30 1.72 -10.90
CA TYR A 311 21.61 2.99 -11.50
C TYR A 311 20.68 4.10 -11.00
N LYS A 312 21.19 5.32 -11.06
CA LYS A 312 20.45 6.54 -10.74
C LYS A 312 20.74 7.58 -11.80
N VAL A 313 19.69 8.23 -12.28
CA VAL A 313 19.79 9.35 -13.22
C VAL A 313 19.36 10.63 -12.52
N THR A 314 20.20 11.64 -12.57
CA THR A 314 19.88 13.00 -12.15
C THR A 314 19.94 13.91 -13.36
N CYS A 315 18.84 14.59 -13.69
CA CYS A 315 18.73 15.51 -14.82
C CYS A 315 17.83 16.70 -14.45
N ASP A 316 17.94 17.80 -15.19
CA ASP A 316 17.16 19.01 -14.90
C ASP A 316 15.67 18.81 -15.21
N ASN A 317 15.36 18.09 -16.29
CA ASN A 317 13.99 17.83 -16.71
C ASN A 317 13.84 16.47 -17.40
N ILE A 318 12.65 15.92 -17.27
CA ILE A 318 12.18 14.77 -18.05
C ILE A 318 11.16 15.29 -19.06
N TRP A 319 11.49 15.16 -20.34
CA TRP A 319 10.57 15.52 -21.43
C TRP A 319 9.77 14.30 -21.87
N LYS A 320 8.47 14.49 -22.08
CA LYS A 320 7.55 13.43 -22.49
C LYS A 320 6.54 13.97 -23.50
N ASP A 321 6.40 13.28 -24.62
CA ASP A 321 5.31 13.51 -25.59
C ASP A 321 4.80 12.17 -26.15
N GLU A 322 3.89 12.25 -27.13
CA GLU A 322 3.33 11.09 -27.81
C GLU A 322 4.38 10.25 -28.57
N LYS A 323 5.55 10.79 -28.81
CA LYS A 323 6.63 10.18 -29.63
C LYS A 323 7.71 9.54 -28.77
N GLY A 324 7.73 9.80 -27.46
CA GLY A 324 8.72 9.24 -26.57
C GLY A 324 9.04 10.12 -25.37
N THR A 325 10.14 9.82 -24.73
CA THR A 325 10.61 10.50 -23.53
C THR A 325 12.11 10.69 -23.65
N ALA A 326 12.64 11.74 -23.02
CA ALA A 326 14.06 12.02 -22.97
C ALA A 326 14.43 12.68 -21.64
N TRP A 327 15.63 12.41 -21.17
CA TRP A 327 16.25 13.20 -20.13
C TRP A 327 16.83 14.45 -20.75
N THR A 328 16.56 15.60 -20.18
CA THR A 328 17.01 16.89 -20.72
C THR A 328 17.61 17.74 -19.62
N GLY A 329 18.54 18.59 -19.99
CA GLY A 329 19.18 19.53 -19.08
C GLY A 329 20.55 19.96 -19.56
N LYS A 330 21.14 20.92 -18.86
CA LYS A 330 22.53 21.33 -19.07
C LYS A 330 23.50 20.30 -18.50
N ASN A 331 23.12 19.70 -17.37
CA ASN A 331 23.90 18.67 -16.69
C ASN A 331 23.04 17.45 -16.47
N MET A 332 23.55 16.29 -16.79
CA MET A 332 22.93 15.01 -16.51
C MET A 332 23.97 14.08 -15.92
N THR A 333 23.66 13.47 -14.81
CA THR A 333 24.51 12.47 -14.18
C THR A 333 23.83 11.13 -14.21
N ILE A 334 24.54 10.09 -14.61
CA ILE A 334 24.12 8.70 -14.53
C ILE A 334 25.10 7.99 -13.61
N GLU A 335 24.67 7.66 -12.41
CA GLU A 335 25.45 6.88 -11.46
C GLU A 335 25.11 5.40 -11.66
N ILE A 336 26.13 4.58 -11.88
CA ILE A 336 25.97 3.13 -12.06
C ILE A 336 26.79 2.43 -10.99
N GLN A 337 26.16 1.56 -10.23
CA GLN A 337 26.82 0.71 -9.24
C GLN A 337 26.71 -0.75 -9.65
N THR A 338 27.85 -1.37 -9.90
CA THR A 338 27.96 -2.80 -10.21
C THR A 338 28.51 -3.56 -9.01
N PRO A 339 28.30 -4.90 -8.93
CA PRO A 339 28.98 -5.73 -7.96
C PRO A 339 30.50 -5.66 -8.08
N GLU A 340 31.21 -5.88 -7.00
CA GLU A 340 32.69 -5.91 -7.01
C GLU A 340 33.24 -6.95 -7.99
N GLY A 341 34.36 -6.60 -8.63
CA GLY A 341 35.09 -7.52 -9.51
C GLY A 341 34.55 -7.61 -10.95
N ILE A 342 33.55 -6.81 -11.32
CA ILE A 342 33.09 -6.73 -12.70
C ILE A 342 34.04 -5.85 -13.50
N ILE A 343 34.57 -6.40 -14.59
CA ILE A 343 35.33 -5.68 -15.62
C ILE A 343 34.52 -5.77 -16.89
N GLY A 344 34.30 -4.63 -17.56
CA GLY A 344 33.52 -4.58 -18.79
C GLY A 344 33.66 -3.23 -19.50
N ASP A 345 32.96 -3.13 -20.62
CA ASP A 345 32.93 -1.91 -21.44
C ASP A 345 31.63 -1.15 -21.20
N LEU A 346 31.70 0.17 -21.16
CA LEU A 346 30.57 1.07 -21.13
C LEU A 346 30.37 1.67 -22.53
N TYR A 347 29.22 1.39 -23.13
CA TYR A 347 28.81 1.95 -24.40
C TYR A 347 27.80 3.06 -24.19
N VAL A 348 28.06 4.25 -24.65
CA VAL A 348 27.17 5.40 -24.60
C VAL A 348 26.76 5.80 -26.00
N LYS A 349 25.46 5.75 -26.31
CA LYS A 349 24.93 6.28 -27.56
C LYS A 349 24.24 7.61 -27.29
N PHE A 350 24.71 8.65 -27.93
CA PHE A 350 24.06 9.95 -27.95
C PHE A 350 23.29 10.11 -29.27
N GLU A 351 22.09 10.65 -29.23
CA GLU A 351 21.27 10.86 -30.42
C GLU A 351 20.56 12.22 -30.36
N ASP A 352 20.89 13.09 -31.31
CA ASP A 352 20.20 14.37 -31.54
C ASP A 352 19.01 14.13 -32.49
N TRP A 353 17.97 13.51 -31.98
CA TRP A 353 16.83 12.99 -32.74
C TRP A 353 15.99 14.07 -33.46
N ASN A 354 16.10 15.33 -33.07
CA ASN A 354 15.41 16.47 -33.70
C ASN A 354 16.35 17.35 -34.51
N HIS A 355 17.58 16.90 -34.77
CA HIS A 355 18.57 17.53 -35.65
C HIS A 355 18.87 18.98 -35.32
N GLN A 356 18.97 19.33 -34.06
CA GLN A 356 19.30 20.67 -33.58
C GLN A 356 20.80 20.93 -33.47
N ASN A 357 21.63 20.04 -34.01
CA ASN A 357 23.12 20.09 -33.96
C ASN A 357 23.64 20.19 -32.51
N ARG A 358 23.05 19.41 -31.62
CA ARG A 358 23.49 19.35 -30.23
C ARG A 358 24.76 18.52 -30.12
N ALA A 359 25.71 19.02 -29.34
CA ALA A 359 26.86 18.26 -28.87
C ALA A 359 26.83 18.22 -27.34
N GLY A 360 27.44 17.21 -26.75
CA GLY A 360 27.54 17.06 -25.31
C GLY A 360 28.97 16.73 -24.90
N LEU A 361 29.34 17.12 -23.70
CA LEU A 361 30.56 16.65 -23.05
C LEU A 361 30.18 15.47 -22.15
N LEU A 362 30.79 14.32 -22.43
CA LEU A 362 30.66 13.13 -21.57
C LEU A 362 31.91 13.07 -20.69
N SER A 363 31.69 13.07 -19.38
CA SER A 363 32.76 12.83 -18.41
C SER A 363 32.50 11.50 -17.71
N ILE A 364 33.45 10.59 -17.72
CA ILE A 364 33.40 9.30 -17.04
C ILE A 364 34.63 9.21 -16.13
N GLU A 365 34.45 9.22 -14.83
CA GLU A 365 35.52 9.15 -13.83
C GLU A 365 36.65 10.18 -14.11
N GLY A 366 36.27 11.39 -14.52
CA GLY A 366 37.20 12.46 -14.82
C GLY A 366 37.85 12.41 -16.21
N ARG A 367 37.51 11.44 -17.04
CA ARG A 367 37.91 11.41 -18.46
C ARG A 367 36.79 12.01 -19.30
N GLU A 368 37.17 12.98 -20.15
CA GLU A 368 36.20 13.72 -20.96
C GLU A 368 36.25 13.28 -22.42
N SER A 369 35.09 13.22 -23.05
CA SER A 369 34.93 12.96 -24.48
C SER A 369 33.79 13.81 -25.04
N ILE A 370 33.97 14.33 -26.24
CA ILE A 370 32.91 15.08 -26.93
C ILE A 370 32.00 14.08 -27.63
N LEU A 371 30.70 14.19 -27.35
CA LEU A 371 29.65 13.42 -28.03
C LEU A 371 29.07 14.28 -29.16
N GLU A 372 29.29 13.86 -30.38
CA GLU A 372 28.70 14.46 -31.57
C GLU A 372 27.78 13.47 -32.26
N ASN A 373 26.73 13.98 -32.88
CA ASN A 373 25.83 13.15 -33.67
C ASN A 373 26.57 12.57 -34.87
N GLN A 374 26.82 11.29 -34.85
CA GLN A 374 27.37 10.62 -36.04
C GLN A 374 26.27 10.56 -37.10
N LYS A 375 26.51 11.23 -38.24
CA LYS A 375 25.63 11.22 -39.42
C LYS A 375 25.54 9.85 -40.05
#